data_0b2c9e7ce54fe1fe8bc823ae1f0c1318
#
_entry.id   0b2c9e7ce54fe1fe8bc823ae1f0c1318
#
_cell.length_a   1.000
_cell.length_b   1.000
_cell.length_c   1.000
_cell.angle_alpha   90.00
_cell.angle_beta   90.00
_cell.angle_gamma   90.00
#
_symmetry.space_group_name_H-M   'P 1'
#
loop_
_entity.id
_entity.type
_entity.pdbx_description
1 polymer ?
#
loop_
_entity_poly.entity_id
_entity_poly.type
_entity_poly.pdbx_seq_one_letter_code
_entity_poly.pdbx_strand_id
1 'polypeptide(L)'
;MMHIWGRLSRVMMACALSVLFLGGTGKTIWAAPAISFTDIAGREVQLDKLPKTFVVANYIANFLMVGGAGRLDKVVGMTFDGWEETRYGEYVVYTETFPKLKAIPSIGGYHDNILDSEKILSLRPDVLLIGRSQFADNNQKIDIFEKAGIKVVVLDYHAMKVENHTKSTMILGQLLDREAVAKEQCDVYASALEDVYRKIAALPDSAKHKTVYMELGNKGIGEYGNSYNKDVLWGAILKNL
;
A
#
# COMPACT_ATOMS: atom_id res chain seq x y z
N MET A 1 85.06 -7.49 -56.24
CA MET A 1 84.57 -8.85 -56.68
C MET A 1 83.15 -8.98 -56.38
N MET A 2 82.43 -9.09 -57.50
CA MET A 2 81.20 -9.89 -57.72
C MET A 2 79.95 -9.60 -56.88
N HIS A 3 79.00 -8.93 -57.44
CA HIS A 3 77.71 -9.46 -58.07
C HIS A 3 76.82 -10.18 -56.99
N ILE A 4 75.60 -9.91 -56.85
CA ILE A 4 74.48 -10.14 -57.85
C ILE A 4 73.20 -9.45 -57.39
N TRP A 5 72.53 -8.92 -58.29
CA TRP A 5 71.17 -8.45 -58.40
C TRP A 5 70.10 -9.46 -57.86
N GLY A 6 68.99 -8.93 -57.40
CA GLY A 6 67.79 -9.76 -57.20
C GLY A 6 66.52 -9.00 -56.84
N ARG A 7 65.89 -8.43 -57.82
CA ARG A 7 64.43 -8.30 -58.04
C ARG A 7 63.51 -7.69 -56.95
N LEU A 8 63.06 -6.49 -57.33
CA LEU A 8 61.78 -5.94 -56.83
C LEU A 8 60.64 -6.92 -57.08
N SER A 9 59.87 -7.15 -56.08
CA SER A 9 58.51 -7.66 -56.19
C SER A 9 57.56 -6.67 -55.50
N ARG A 10 56.79 -6.03 -56.35
CA ARG A 10 55.68 -5.18 -55.95
C ARG A 10 54.58 -6.10 -55.39
N VAL A 11 54.29 -6.01 -54.09
CA VAL A 11 53.06 -6.52 -53.49
C VAL A 11 52.19 -5.31 -53.18
N MET A 12 51.20 -5.10 -54.02
CA MET A 12 50.10 -4.18 -53.72
C MET A 12 49.33 -4.77 -52.56
N MET A 13 49.44 -4.10 -51.42
CA MET A 13 48.64 -4.41 -50.24
C MET A 13 47.32 -3.64 -50.35
N ALA A 14 46.26 -4.34 -50.83
CA ALA A 14 44.89 -3.87 -50.83
C ALA A 14 44.40 -3.79 -49.35
N CYS A 15 44.31 -2.55 -48.85
CA CYS A 15 43.59 -2.29 -47.58
C CYS A 15 42.08 -2.56 -47.77
N ALA A 16 41.61 -3.72 -47.47
CA ALA A 16 40.20 -4.00 -47.30
C ALA A 16 39.79 -3.42 -45.95
N LEU A 17 39.13 -2.23 -45.99
CA LEU A 17 38.39 -1.72 -44.82
C LEU A 17 37.20 -2.65 -44.58
N SER A 18 37.35 -3.60 -43.66
CA SER A 18 36.23 -4.33 -43.10
C SER A 18 35.56 -3.47 -42.05
N VAL A 19 34.53 -2.72 -42.46
CA VAL A 19 33.59 -2.08 -41.51
C VAL A 19 32.80 -3.20 -40.85
N LEU A 20 33.23 -3.66 -39.68
CA LEU A 20 32.42 -4.48 -38.82
C LEU A 20 31.25 -3.61 -38.30
N PHE A 21 30.08 -3.73 -38.95
CA PHE A 21 28.83 -3.34 -38.38
C PHE A 21 28.55 -4.31 -37.20
N LEU A 22 29.02 -3.93 -36.03
CA LEU A 22 28.50 -4.50 -34.76
C LEU A 22 27.06 -3.99 -34.61
N GLY A 23 26.13 -4.67 -35.26
CA GLY A 23 24.71 -4.56 -34.98
C GLY A 23 24.45 -5.07 -33.56
N GLY A 24 24.84 -4.27 -32.58
CA GLY A 24 24.42 -4.46 -31.21
C GLY A 24 22.93 -4.18 -31.14
N THR A 25 22.11 -5.24 -31.16
CA THR A 25 20.75 -5.16 -30.64
C THR A 25 20.89 -4.80 -29.17
N GLY A 26 20.95 -3.50 -28.88
CA GLY A 26 20.88 -3.00 -27.52
C GLY A 26 19.55 -3.45 -26.94
N LYS A 27 19.57 -4.61 -26.26
CA LYS A 27 18.49 -4.94 -25.35
C LYS A 27 18.51 -3.84 -24.32
N THR A 28 17.53 -2.94 -24.40
CA THR A 28 17.25 -1.98 -23.34
C THR A 28 16.99 -2.83 -22.11
N ILE A 29 17.99 -2.97 -21.26
CA ILE A 29 17.82 -3.60 -19.95
C ILE A 29 17.01 -2.58 -19.16
N TRP A 30 15.68 -2.79 -19.12
CA TRP A 30 14.83 -2.08 -18.18
C TRP A 30 15.30 -2.53 -16.80
N ALA A 31 15.78 -1.60 -16.01
CA ALA A 31 16.07 -1.88 -14.60
C ALA A 31 14.75 -2.36 -13.97
N ALA A 32 14.84 -3.42 -13.17
CA ALA A 32 13.68 -3.87 -12.40
C ALA A 32 13.18 -2.71 -11.53
N PRO A 33 11.86 -2.56 -11.33
CA PRO A 33 11.33 -1.54 -10.45
C PRO A 33 11.89 -1.70 -9.04
N ALA A 34 12.15 -0.59 -8.36
CA ALA A 34 12.70 -0.61 -7.00
C ALA A 34 11.73 -1.26 -6.01
N ILE A 35 10.41 -1.14 -6.28
CA ILE A 35 9.34 -1.75 -5.48
C ILE A 35 8.33 -2.35 -6.45
N SER A 36 7.96 -3.61 -6.20
CA SER A 36 6.91 -4.30 -6.98
C SER A 36 6.14 -5.24 -6.07
N PHE A 37 4.82 -5.15 -6.10
CA PHE A 37 3.92 -6.02 -5.35
C PHE A 37 2.53 -6.06 -5.99
N THR A 38 1.77 -7.09 -5.65
CA THR A 38 0.33 -7.15 -5.94
C THR A 38 -0.44 -6.60 -4.74
N ASP A 39 -1.28 -5.59 -4.92
CA ASP A 39 -2.09 -5.00 -3.84
C ASP A 39 -3.28 -5.89 -3.42
N ILE A 40 -4.10 -5.42 -2.48
CA ILE A 40 -5.27 -6.18 -1.99
C ILE A 40 -6.39 -6.30 -3.02
N ALA A 41 -6.44 -5.42 -4.00
CA ALA A 41 -7.39 -5.53 -5.12
C ALA A 41 -6.88 -6.45 -6.25
N GLY A 42 -5.70 -7.07 -6.09
CA GLY A 42 -5.10 -7.96 -7.08
C GLY A 42 -4.37 -7.22 -8.22
N ARG A 43 -4.07 -5.94 -8.04
CA ARG A 43 -3.42 -5.11 -9.06
C ARG A 43 -1.90 -5.13 -8.85
N GLU A 44 -1.16 -5.25 -9.95
CA GLU A 44 0.29 -5.08 -9.94
C GLU A 44 0.66 -3.60 -9.78
N VAL A 45 1.41 -3.28 -8.74
CA VAL A 45 1.92 -1.94 -8.46
C VAL A 45 3.44 -1.95 -8.58
N GLN A 46 3.96 -1.02 -9.36
CA GLN A 46 5.39 -0.88 -9.59
C GLN A 46 5.81 0.57 -9.39
N LEU A 47 6.89 0.77 -8.62
CA LEU A 47 7.51 2.08 -8.43
C LEU A 47 9.01 1.96 -8.73
N ASP A 48 9.54 2.92 -9.48
CA ASP A 48 10.97 2.97 -9.85
C ASP A 48 11.85 3.42 -8.67
N LYS A 49 11.25 4.03 -7.66
CA LYS A 49 11.93 4.55 -6.46
C LYS A 49 10.99 4.58 -5.26
N LEU A 50 11.57 4.68 -4.07
CA LEU A 50 10.81 4.91 -2.83
C LEU A 50 9.97 6.20 -2.92
N PRO A 51 8.66 6.13 -2.59
CA PRO A 51 7.79 7.29 -2.62
C PRO A 51 8.19 8.30 -1.53
N LYS A 52 8.08 9.58 -1.87
CA LYS A 52 8.37 10.70 -0.97
C LYS A 52 7.12 11.26 -0.33
N THR A 53 5.99 11.21 -1.05
CA THR A 53 4.73 11.83 -0.63
C THR A 53 3.56 10.87 -0.76
N PHE A 54 2.67 10.94 0.22
CA PHE A 54 1.50 10.08 0.32
C PHE A 54 0.24 10.90 0.53
N VAL A 55 -0.84 10.50 -0.11
CA VAL A 55 -2.19 10.77 0.35
C VAL A 55 -2.69 9.50 1.04
N VAL A 56 -3.15 9.62 2.28
CA VAL A 56 -3.64 8.50 3.09
C VAL A 56 -5.14 8.62 3.23
N ALA A 57 -5.88 7.99 2.32
CA ALA A 57 -7.34 8.01 2.32
C ALA A 57 -7.95 7.06 3.36
N ASN A 58 -7.18 6.07 3.84
CA ASN A 58 -7.59 5.19 4.94
C ASN A 58 -6.36 4.66 5.68
N TYR A 59 -6.57 4.16 6.90
CA TYR A 59 -5.57 3.43 7.68
C TYR A 59 -4.35 4.28 8.12
N ILE A 60 -4.57 5.56 8.48
CA ILE A 60 -3.49 6.43 9.00
C ILE A 60 -2.82 5.82 10.24
N ALA A 61 -3.58 5.15 11.11
CA ALA A 61 -3.03 4.45 12.27
C ALA A 61 -2.02 3.36 11.86
N ASN A 62 -2.37 2.53 10.87
CA ASN A 62 -1.49 1.48 10.36
C ASN A 62 -0.26 2.07 9.65
N PHE A 63 -0.44 3.16 8.91
CA PHE A 63 0.66 3.90 8.29
C PHE A 63 1.66 4.39 9.34
N LEU A 64 1.18 4.99 10.44
CA LEU A 64 2.02 5.47 11.53
C LEU A 64 2.64 4.32 12.34
N MET A 65 1.91 3.23 12.53
CA MET A 65 2.39 2.04 13.22
C MET A 65 3.62 1.43 12.53
N VAL A 66 3.59 1.32 11.22
CA VAL A 66 4.71 0.81 10.42
C VAL A 66 5.80 1.86 10.25
N GLY A 67 5.42 3.06 9.84
CA GLY A 67 6.35 4.13 9.47
C GLY A 67 7.00 4.83 10.66
N GLY A 68 6.29 4.88 11.79
CA GLY A 68 6.64 5.72 12.94
C GLY A 68 6.24 7.18 12.71
N ALA A 69 6.30 7.97 13.80
CA ALA A 69 5.92 9.39 13.80
C ALA A 69 6.65 10.24 12.75
N GLY A 70 7.93 9.95 12.49
CA GLY A 70 8.75 10.70 11.54
C GLY A 70 8.29 10.55 10.08
N ARG A 71 7.45 9.56 9.75
CA ARG A 71 6.90 9.41 8.40
C ARG A 71 5.66 10.26 8.14
N LEU A 72 5.09 10.87 9.17
CA LEU A 72 3.98 11.81 9.01
C LEU A 72 4.33 12.99 8.11
N ASP A 73 5.59 13.40 8.07
CA ASP A 73 6.08 14.47 7.18
C ASP A 73 5.92 14.14 5.70
N LYS A 74 5.72 12.88 5.36
CA LYS A 74 5.45 12.44 4.00
C LYS A 74 3.96 12.47 3.62
N VAL A 75 3.06 12.68 4.57
CA VAL A 75 1.61 12.72 4.32
C VAL A 75 1.20 14.12 3.91
N VAL A 76 0.79 14.29 2.65
CA VAL A 76 0.39 15.58 2.06
C VAL A 76 -1.12 15.78 1.99
N GLY A 77 -1.91 14.74 2.28
CA GLY A 77 -3.37 14.79 2.37
C GLY A 77 -3.90 13.53 3.03
N MET A 78 -5.02 13.64 3.72
CA MET A 78 -5.68 12.50 4.35
C MET A 78 -7.19 12.70 4.43
N THR A 79 -7.93 11.62 4.65
CA THR A 79 -9.35 11.64 4.97
C THR A 79 -9.52 12.14 6.41
N PHE A 80 -9.96 13.36 6.58
CA PHE A 80 -10.03 14.03 7.87
C PHE A 80 -11.38 14.69 8.14
N ASP A 81 -12.25 14.78 7.12
CA ASP A 81 -13.59 15.31 7.22
C ASP A 81 -14.42 14.51 8.23
N GLY A 82 -15.04 15.20 9.17
CA GLY A 82 -15.91 14.60 10.18
C GLY A 82 -15.22 13.71 11.24
N TRP A 83 -13.92 13.52 11.20
CA TRP A 83 -13.20 12.77 12.24
C TRP A 83 -13.31 13.45 13.61
N GLU A 84 -13.20 14.76 13.61
CA GLU A 84 -13.39 15.60 14.79
C GLU A 84 -14.80 15.47 15.39
N GLU A 85 -15.82 15.30 14.55
CA GLU A 85 -17.21 15.18 14.96
C GLU A 85 -17.59 13.78 15.41
N THR A 86 -17.19 12.76 14.64
CA THR A 86 -17.67 11.37 14.82
C THR A 86 -16.76 10.52 15.67
N ARG A 87 -15.47 10.86 15.76
CA ARG A 87 -14.45 10.14 16.54
C ARG A 87 -13.61 11.10 17.38
N TYR A 88 -14.26 12.01 18.08
CA TYR A 88 -13.61 13.08 18.81
C TYR A 88 -12.50 12.61 19.75
N GLY A 89 -12.71 11.53 20.50
CA GLY A 89 -11.67 10.99 21.40
C GLY A 89 -10.41 10.53 20.65
N GLU A 90 -10.59 9.88 19.51
CA GLU A 90 -9.48 9.47 18.64
C GLU A 90 -8.79 10.70 18.04
N TYR A 91 -9.57 11.65 17.52
CA TYR A 91 -9.08 12.90 16.98
C TYR A 91 -8.19 13.65 17.96
N VAL A 92 -8.64 13.82 19.22
CA VAL A 92 -7.86 14.50 20.26
C VAL A 92 -6.54 13.80 20.52
N VAL A 93 -6.56 12.49 20.78
CA VAL A 93 -5.34 11.71 21.07
C VAL A 93 -4.33 11.83 19.91
N TYR A 94 -4.79 11.68 18.68
CA TYR A 94 -3.90 11.76 17.51
C TYR A 94 -3.36 13.18 17.32
N THR A 95 -4.19 14.21 17.43
CA THR A 95 -3.77 15.59 17.16
C THR A 95 -2.97 16.23 18.30
N GLU A 96 -3.10 15.74 19.51
CA GLU A 96 -2.21 16.09 20.63
C GLU A 96 -0.85 15.41 20.50
N THR A 97 -0.84 14.13 20.12
CA THR A 97 0.40 13.36 19.91
C THR A 97 1.15 13.83 18.66
N PHE A 98 0.41 14.13 17.59
CA PHE A 98 0.92 14.55 16.29
C PHE A 98 0.26 15.85 15.83
N PRO A 99 0.64 17.02 16.37
CA PRO A 99 -0.02 18.31 16.04
C PRO A 99 -0.03 18.66 14.55
N LYS A 100 0.93 18.13 13.78
CA LYS A 100 0.99 18.28 12.32
C LYS A 100 -0.24 17.74 11.60
N LEU A 101 -0.96 16.77 12.17
CA LEU A 101 -2.19 16.22 11.56
C LEU A 101 -3.22 17.31 11.28
N LYS A 102 -3.32 18.32 12.16
CA LYS A 102 -4.26 19.44 11.98
C LYS A 102 -3.98 20.30 10.75
N ALA A 103 -2.75 20.27 10.24
CA ALA A 103 -2.34 21.04 9.06
C ALA A 103 -2.41 20.24 7.76
N ILE A 104 -2.68 18.92 7.82
CA ILE A 104 -2.80 18.09 6.63
C ILE A 104 -4.15 18.35 5.97
N PRO A 105 -4.19 18.70 4.67
CA PRO A 105 -5.45 18.92 3.96
C PRO A 105 -6.36 17.70 3.99
N SER A 106 -7.66 17.88 4.25
CA SER A 106 -8.67 16.86 4.03
C SER A 106 -8.89 16.62 2.54
N ILE A 107 -9.07 15.36 2.19
CA ILE A 107 -9.35 14.91 0.82
C ILE A 107 -10.74 14.27 0.71
N GLY A 108 -11.63 14.51 1.70
CA GLY A 108 -12.96 13.88 1.76
C GLY A 108 -12.91 12.38 2.04
N GLY A 109 -14.03 11.72 1.89
CA GLY A 109 -14.13 10.27 1.87
C GLY A 109 -14.19 9.58 3.23
N TYR A 110 -14.38 10.31 4.32
CA TYR A 110 -14.49 9.70 5.65
C TYR A 110 -15.86 9.05 5.89
N HIS A 111 -16.94 9.75 5.51
CA HIS A 111 -18.31 9.27 5.74
C HIS A 111 -18.87 8.45 4.59
N ASP A 112 -18.62 8.89 3.36
CA ASP A 112 -19.26 8.37 2.15
C ASP A 112 -18.29 7.62 1.21
N ASN A 113 -17.02 7.50 1.61
CA ASN A 113 -15.92 6.98 0.79
C ASN A 113 -15.61 7.80 -0.48
N ILE A 114 -16.28 8.93 -0.72
CA ILE A 114 -16.10 9.71 -1.94
C ILE A 114 -14.91 10.66 -1.80
N LEU A 115 -13.85 10.41 -2.56
CA LEU A 115 -12.63 11.19 -2.52
C LEU A 115 -12.74 12.46 -3.38
N ASP A 116 -12.19 13.56 -2.87
CA ASP A 116 -11.99 14.80 -3.61
C ASP A 116 -10.83 14.65 -4.60
N SER A 117 -11.19 14.32 -5.84
CA SER A 117 -10.22 14.05 -6.90
C SER A 117 -9.40 15.29 -7.28
N GLU A 118 -10.02 16.47 -7.28
CA GLU A 118 -9.31 17.71 -7.63
C GLU A 118 -8.26 18.03 -6.58
N LYS A 119 -8.60 17.86 -5.31
CA LYS A 119 -7.67 18.05 -4.22
C LYS A 119 -6.51 17.08 -4.30
N ILE A 120 -6.76 15.77 -4.50
CA ILE A 120 -5.72 14.75 -4.63
C ILE A 120 -4.79 15.08 -5.80
N LEU A 121 -5.34 15.43 -6.98
CA LEU A 121 -4.55 15.81 -8.15
C LEU A 121 -3.70 17.06 -7.88
N SER A 122 -4.24 18.05 -7.15
CA SER A 122 -3.51 19.27 -6.80
C SER A 122 -2.32 19.02 -5.87
N LEU A 123 -2.44 18.05 -4.96
CA LEU A 123 -1.40 17.66 -4.01
C LEU A 123 -0.26 16.88 -4.67
N ARG A 124 -0.49 16.26 -5.82
CA ARG A 124 0.49 15.47 -6.59
C ARG A 124 1.27 14.46 -5.74
N PRO A 125 0.61 13.58 -4.99
CA PRO A 125 1.32 12.58 -4.21
C PRO A 125 1.99 11.55 -5.13
N ASP A 126 3.08 10.94 -4.68
CA ASP A 126 3.64 9.78 -5.36
C ASP A 126 2.70 8.57 -5.24
N VAL A 127 2.06 8.42 -4.06
CA VAL A 127 1.17 7.30 -3.75
C VAL A 127 -0.13 7.79 -3.09
N LEU A 128 -1.25 7.23 -3.55
CA LEU A 128 -2.55 7.29 -2.90
C LEU A 128 -2.83 5.94 -2.23
N LEU A 129 -2.82 5.91 -0.90
CA LEU A 129 -3.24 4.76 -0.09
C LEU A 129 -4.75 4.80 0.13
N ILE A 130 -5.46 3.76 -0.29
CA ILE A 130 -6.92 3.71 -0.30
C ILE A 130 -7.41 2.40 0.31
N GLY A 131 -8.52 2.45 1.03
CA GLY A 131 -9.20 1.25 1.53
C GLY A 131 -9.97 0.54 0.42
N ARG A 132 -10.25 -0.74 0.61
CA ARG A 132 -10.97 -1.56 -0.39
C ARG A 132 -12.36 -1.01 -0.73
N SER A 133 -13.11 -0.52 0.26
CA SER A 133 -14.41 0.11 0.02
C SER A 133 -14.29 1.40 -0.77
N GLN A 134 -13.38 2.28 -0.35
CA GLN A 134 -13.11 3.52 -1.09
C GLN A 134 -12.64 3.25 -2.53
N PHE A 135 -11.83 2.20 -2.75
CA PHE A 135 -11.43 1.79 -4.10
C PHE A 135 -12.64 1.41 -4.95
N ALA A 136 -13.58 0.64 -4.41
CA ALA A 136 -14.81 0.25 -5.11
C ALA A 136 -15.68 1.47 -5.47
N ASP A 137 -15.85 2.39 -4.50
CA ASP A 137 -16.71 3.57 -4.66
C ASP A 137 -16.08 4.65 -5.59
N ASN A 138 -14.75 4.62 -5.76
CA ASN A 138 -14.01 5.57 -6.63
C ASN A 138 -13.39 4.92 -7.87
N ASN A 139 -13.79 3.71 -8.26
CA ASN A 139 -13.12 2.95 -9.30
C ASN A 139 -13.00 3.72 -10.65
N GLN A 140 -14.01 4.52 -10.99
CA GLN A 140 -14.01 5.36 -12.20
C GLN A 140 -12.98 6.49 -12.18
N LYS A 141 -12.48 6.86 -10.98
CA LYS A 141 -11.48 7.92 -10.79
C LYS A 141 -10.05 7.38 -10.76
N ILE A 142 -9.86 6.08 -10.57
CA ILE A 142 -8.55 5.45 -10.42
C ILE A 142 -7.67 5.71 -11.64
N ASP A 143 -8.20 5.53 -12.83
CA ASP A 143 -7.48 5.79 -14.08
C ASP A 143 -7.04 7.26 -14.20
N ILE A 144 -7.80 8.20 -13.65
CA ILE A 144 -7.45 9.62 -13.67
C ILE A 144 -6.21 9.86 -12.80
N PHE A 145 -6.17 9.28 -11.61
CA PHE A 145 -5.01 9.37 -10.72
C PHE A 145 -3.77 8.73 -11.35
N GLU A 146 -3.92 7.54 -11.93
CA GLU A 146 -2.80 6.83 -12.54
C GLU A 146 -2.25 7.53 -13.79
N LYS A 147 -3.13 8.11 -14.62
CA LYS A 147 -2.72 8.97 -15.76
C LYS A 147 -1.99 10.24 -15.32
N ALA A 148 -2.29 10.74 -14.12
CA ALA A 148 -1.58 11.86 -13.52
C ALA A 148 -0.24 11.45 -12.86
N GLY A 149 0.14 10.16 -12.92
CA GLY A 149 1.37 9.63 -12.36
C GLY A 149 1.28 9.25 -10.88
N ILE A 150 0.10 9.30 -10.27
CA ILE A 150 -0.14 8.92 -8.89
C ILE A 150 -0.34 7.40 -8.82
N LYS A 151 0.48 6.69 -8.05
CA LYS A 151 0.31 5.25 -7.85
C LYS A 151 -0.78 4.99 -6.82
N VAL A 152 -1.84 4.31 -7.22
CA VAL A 152 -2.92 3.94 -6.30
C VAL A 152 -2.60 2.57 -5.71
N VAL A 153 -2.66 2.46 -4.37
CA VAL A 153 -2.37 1.24 -3.62
C VAL A 153 -3.54 0.91 -2.71
N VAL A 154 -4.12 -0.26 -2.90
CA VAL A 154 -5.28 -0.73 -2.13
C VAL A 154 -4.83 -1.57 -0.96
N LEU A 155 -5.26 -1.18 0.24
CA LEU A 155 -5.03 -1.90 1.49
C LEU A 155 -6.37 -2.41 2.04
N ASP A 156 -6.33 -3.41 2.92
CA ASP A 156 -7.53 -3.90 3.61
C ASP A 156 -7.20 -4.43 5.01
N TYR A 157 -7.67 -3.68 6.00
CA TYR A 157 -7.66 -4.10 7.40
C TYR A 157 -9.08 -4.34 7.95
N HIS A 158 -10.12 -4.07 7.14
CA HIS A 158 -11.52 -4.22 7.56
C HIS A 158 -12.07 -5.64 7.39
N ALA A 159 -11.53 -6.42 6.48
CA ALA A 159 -11.97 -7.80 6.28
C ALA A 159 -11.64 -8.73 7.44
N MET A 160 -10.81 -8.30 8.40
CA MET A 160 -10.37 -9.07 9.58
C MET A 160 -9.79 -10.45 9.21
N LYS A 161 -9.14 -10.52 8.07
CA LYS A 161 -8.41 -11.70 7.59
C LYS A 161 -6.93 -11.51 7.82
N VAL A 162 -6.29 -12.51 8.42
CA VAL A 162 -4.85 -12.46 8.73
C VAL A 162 -4.02 -12.14 7.50
N GLU A 163 -4.32 -12.78 6.38
CA GLU A 163 -3.61 -12.58 5.12
C GLU A 163 -3.76 -11.17 4.56
N ASN A 164 -4.94 -10.53 4.70
CA ASN A 164 -5.13 -9.14 4.26
C ASN A 164 -4.36 -8.17 5.15
N HIS A 165 -4.40 -8.38 6.48
CA HIS A 165 -3.67 -7.56 7.44
C HIS A 165 -2.16 -7.65 7.22
N THR A 166 -1.62 -8.87 7.16
CA THR A 166 -0.18 -9.07 6.98
C THR A 166 0.29 -8.57 5.63
N LYS A 167 -0.46 -8.83 4.56
CA LYS A 167 -0.14 -8.33 3.21
C LYS A 167 -0.17 -6.80 3.17
N SER A 168 -1.21 -6.16 3.73
CA SER A 168 -1.30 -4.69 3.80
C SER A 168 -0.15 -4.07 4.61
N THR A 169 0.21 -4.70 5.73
CA THR A 169 1.32 -4.26 6.58
C THR A 169 2.67 -4.39 5.87
N MET A 170 2.90 -5.51 5.15
CA MET A 170 4.13 -5.69 4.36
C MET A 170 4.22 -4.70 3.19
N ILE A 171 3.10 -4.39 2.51
CA ILE A 171 3.05 -3.34 1.48
C ILE A 171 3.47 -1.99 2.08
N LEU A 172 2.93 -1.62 3.24
CA LEU A 172 3.36 -0.40 3.94
C LEU A 172 4.86 -0.45 4.29
N GLY A 173 5.37 -1.61 4.72
CA GLY A 173 6.80 -1.81 4.97
C GLY A 173 7.66 -1.46 3.77
N GLN A 174 7.33 -2.00 2.60
CA GLN A 174 8.03 -1.73 1.34
C GLN A 174 7.95 -0.25 0.93
N LEU A 175 6.75 0.35 1.00
CA LEU A 175 6.55 1.75 0.62
C LEU A 175 7.25 2.74 1.55
N LEU A 176 7.46 2.37 2.81
CA LEU A 176 8.03 3.24 3.85
C LEU A 176 9.50 2.93 4.16
N ASP A 177 10.10 1.93 3.46
CA ASP A 177 11.46 1.44 3.76
C ASP A 177 11.55 0.98 5.23
N ARG A 178 10.59 0.12 5.64
CA ARG A 178 10.41 -0.37 7.01
C ARG A 178 9.98 -1.83 7.06
N GLU A 179 10.46 -2.67 6.13
CA GLU A 179 10.05 -4.07 5.99
C GLU A 179 10.30 -4.88 7.27
N ALA A 180 11.42 -4.62 7.96
CA ALA A 180 11.73 -5.32 9.20
C ALA A 180 10.70 -5.05 10.30
N VAL A 181 10.26 -3.77 10.43
CA VAL A 181 9.20 -3.39 11.37
C VAL A 181 7.85 -4.00 10.97
N ALA A 182 7.53 -3.93 9.68
CA ALA A 182 6.30 -4.53 9.15
C ALA A 182 6.26 -6.04 9.41
N LYS A 183 7.38 -6.73 9.19
CA LYS A 183 7.47 -8.17 9.47
C LYS A 183 7.28 -8.49 10.94
N GLU A 184 7.95 -7.77 11.84
CA GLU A 184 7.78 -7.95 13.28
C GLU A 184 6.33 -7.80 13.71
N GLN A 185 5.64 -6.76 13.21
CA GLN A 185 4.22 -6.54 13.49
C GLN A 185 3.33 -7.66 12.94
N CYS A 186 3.62 -8.15 11.73
CA CYS A 186 2.93 -9.30 11.17
C CYS A 186 3.10 -10.56 12.04
N ASP A 187 4.32 -10.83 12.48
CA ASP A 187 4.64 -11.99 13.30
C ASP A 187 3.92 -11.92 14.67
N VAL A 188 3.92 -10.75 15.33
CA VAL A 188 3.18 -10.52 16.58
C VAL A 188 1.69 -10.72 16.40
N TYR A 189 1.12 -10.13 15.34
CA TYR A 189 -0.31 -10.23 15.05
C TYR A 189 -0.74 -11.68 14.77
N ALA A 190 -0.02 -12.38 13.89
CA ALA A 190 -0.31 -13.76 13.53
C ALA A 190 -0.18 -14.70 14.75
N SER A 191 0.88 -14.57 15.54
CA SER A 191 1.12 -15.39 16.73
C SER A 191 0.05 -15.18 17.80
N ALA A 192 -0.39 -13.93 18.01
CA ALA A 192 -1.44 -13.62 18.97
C ALA A 192 -2.77 -14.27 18.57
N LEU A 193 -3.13 -14.24 17.30
CA LEU A 193 -4.34 -14.88 16.79
C LEU A 193 -4.26 -16.41 16.86
N GLU A 194 -3.12 -16.98 16.49
CA GLU A 194 -2.91 -18.43 16.62
C GLU A 194 -3.06 -18.92 18.06
N ASP A 195 -2.53 -18.14 19.03
CA ASP A 195 -2.70 -18.47 20.46
C ASP A 195 -4.17 -18.43 20.88
N VAL A 196 -4.94 -17.43 20.43
CA VAL A 196 -6.39 -17.33 20.68
C VAL A 196 -7.12 -18.53 20.08
N TYR A 197 -6.89 -18.83 18.80
CA TYR A 197 -7.54 -19.96 18.13
C TYR A 197 -7.23 -21.29 18.82
N ARG A 198 -5.98 -21.50 19.22
CA ARG A 198 -5.58 -22.69 19.97
C ARG A 198 -6.32 -22.82 21.32
N LYS A 199 -6.45 -21.71 22.06
CA LYS A 199 -7.19 -21.68 23.34
C LYS A 199 -8.68 -21.98 23.13
N ILE A 200 -9.29 -21.42 22.09
CA ILE A 200 -10.69 -21.68 21.75
C ILE A 200 -10.89 -23.13 21.30
N ALA A 201 -9.99 -23.66 20.48
CA ALA A 201 -10.05 -25.05 20.04
C ALA A 201 -10.01 -26.04 21.21
N ALA A 202 -9.33 -25.69 22.31
CA ALA A 202 -9.25 -26.50 23.51
C ALA A 202 -10.50 -26.44 24.41
N LEU A 203 -11.45 -25.53 24.15
CA LEU A 203 -12.69 -25.45 24.95
C LEU A 203 -13.59 -26.65 24.66
N PRO A 204 -14.40 -27.08 25.66
CA PRO A 204 -15.41 -28.10 25.43
C PRO A 204 -16.49 -27.59 24.46
N ASP A 205 -17.11 -28.47 23.70
CA ASP A 205 -18.12 -28.11 22.70
C ASP A 205 -19.28 -27.31 23.29
N SER A 206 -19.68 -27.56 24.50
CA SER A 206 -20.72 -26.81 25.23
C SER A 206 -20.38 -25.32 25.42
N ALA A 207 -19.10 -24.97 25.36
CA ALA A 207 -18.64 -23.58 25.47
C ALA A 207 -18.50 -22.86 24.10
N LYS A 208 -18.44 -23.62 23.00
CA LYS A 208 -18.17 -23.08 21.64
C LYS A 208 -19.40 -22.52 20.93
N HIS A 209 -20.58 -23.07 21.24
CA HIS A 209 -21.82 -22.71 20.51
C HIS A 209 -22.57 -21.60 21.24
N LYS A 210 -22.09 -20.37 21.10
CA LYS A 210 -22.74 -19.17 21.66
C LYS A 210 -23.35 -18.33 20.55
N THR A 211 -24.53 -17.79 20.81
CA THR A 211 -25.14 -16.78 19.94
C THR A 211 -24.74 -15.40 20.45
N VAL A 212 -24.22 -14.57 19.56
CA VAL A 212 -23.84 -13.18 19.85
C VAL A 212 -24.62 -12.26 18.93
N TYR A 213 -25.24 -11.26 19.50
CA TYR A 213 -25.78 -10.11 18.78
C TYR A 213 -24.94 -8.89 19.10
N MET A 214 -24.46 -8.20 18.09
CA MET A 214 -23.63 -6.99 18.23
C MET A 214 -24.31 -5.83 17.54
N GLU A 215 -24.78 -4.87 18.31
CA GLU A 215 -25.38 -3.64 17.79
C GLU A 215 -24.32 -2.59 17.51
N LEU A 216 -24.37 -1.94 16.36
CA LEU A 216 -23.45 -0.87 16.00
C LEU A 216 -23.72 0.42 16.78
N GLY A 217 -24.97 0.62 17.25
CA GLY A 217 -25.33 1.74 18.12
C GLY A 217 -25.36 3.12 17.46
N ASN A 218 -25.20 3.21 16.15
CA ASN A 218 -25.11 4.48 15.43
C ASN A 218 -26.47 5.09 15.04
N LYS A 219 -27.58 4.42 15.34
CA LYS A 219 -28.93 4.93 15.08
C LYS A 219 -29.50 5.78 16.22
N GLY A 220 -28.86 5.73 17.38
CA GLY A 220 -29.31 6.45 18.56
C GLY A 220 -29.92 5.57 19.65
N ILE A 221 -30.32 6.19 20.77
CA ILE A 221 -30.90 5.50 21.91
C ILE A 221 -32.27 4.92 21.56
N GLY A 222 -32.43 3.61 21.80
CA GLY A 222 -33.69 2.91 21.51
C GLY A 222 -33.86 2.44 20.06
N GLU A 223 -32.94 2.75 19.17
CA GLU A 223 -32.93 2.32 17.78
C GLU A 223 -32.04 1.09 17.61
N TYR A 224 -32.61 0.01 17.15
CA TYR A 224 -31.93 -1.29 16.99
C TYR A 224 -31.95 -1.77 15.53
N GLY A 225 -31.24 -2.88 15.27
CA GLY A 225 -31.27 -3.56 13.99
C GLY A 225 -30.19 -3.10 13.03
N ASN A 226 -29.13 -2.42 13.52
CA ASN A 226 -27.95 -2.13 12.76
C ASN A 226 -26.76 -2.95 13.31
N SER A 227 -26.66 -4.18 12.87
CA SER A 227 -25.65 -5.15 13.35
C SER A 227 -24.62 -5.45 12.27
N TYR A 228 -23.42 -5.83 12.69
CA TYR A 228 -22.40 -6.35 11.80
C TYR A 228 -22.80 -7.71 11.24
N ASN A 229 -22.63 -7.90 9.93
CA ASN A 229 -22.74 -9.23 9.36
C ASN A 229 -21.49 -10.07 9.69
N LYS A 230 -21.62 -11.39 9.56
CA LYS A 230 -20.58 -12.37 9.91
C LYS A 230 -19.28 -12.29 9.10
N ASP A 231 -19.22 -11.49 8.05
CA ASP A 231 -18.12 -11.48 7.10
C ASP A 231 -17.33 -10.16 7.13
N VAL A 232 -17.74 -9.21 7.98
CA VAL A 232 -17.14 -7.88 8.07
C VAL A 232 -16.85 -7.48 9.52
N LEU A 233 -15.68 -6.86 9.76
CA LEU A 233 -15.29 -6.29 11.07
C LEU A 233 -15.51 -7.27 12.23
N TRP A 234 -16.21 -6.82 13.26
CA TRP A 234 -16.47 -7.61 14.48
C TRP A 234 -17.21 -8.91 14.22
N GLY A 235 -18.14 -8.92 13.23
CA GLY A 235 -18.82 -10.14 12.83
C GLY A 235 -17.85 -11.18 12.25
N ALA A 236 -16.88 -10.75 11.45
CA ALA A 236 -15.85 -11.66 10.93
C ALA A 236 -14.94 -12.20 12.04
N ILE A 237 -14.59 -11.39 13.05
CA ILE A 237 -13.84 -11.84 14.22
C ILE A 237 -14.63 -12.93 14.93
N LEU A 238 -15.89 -12.66 15.30
CA LEU A 238 -16.75 -13.62 16.03
C LEU A 238 -16.99 -14.92 15.26
N LYS A 239 -17.07 -14.85 13.93
CA LYS A 239 -17.21 -16.05 13.09
C LYS A 239 -15.95 -16.92 13.09
N ASN A 240 -14.78 -16.29 13.17
CA ASN A 240 -13.50 -16.96 13.10
C ASN A 240 -13.02 -17.51 14.46
N LEU A 241 -13.66 -17.13 15.54
CA LEU A 241 -13.45 -17.63 16.90
C LEU A 241 -14.37 -18.82 17.21
#